data_d4121d4083a05da2abd86b050c7c9f43
#
_entry.id   d4121d4083a05da2abd86b050c7c9f43
#
_cell.length_a   1.000
_cell.length_b   1.000
_cell.length_c   1.000
_cell.angle_alpha   90.00
_cell.angle_beta   90.00
_cell.angle_gamma   90.00
#
_symmetry.space_group_name_H-M   'P 1'
#
loop_
_entity.id
_entity.type
_entity.pdbx_description
1 polymer ?
#
loop_
_entity_poly.entity_id
_entity_poly.type
_entity_poly.pdbx_seq_one_letter_code
_entity_poly.pdbx_strand_id
1 'polypeptide(L)'
;MHVWRNGSQPSAKGPDEHFTGTVRIDGPFAGDGGARVGGATVTFEPGARTAWHTHPLGQTLIVTAGLGRVQRAGGAVEEIRPGDVVWIAPGEKHWHGASPGCAMTHIAIAETLDGKVVDWMEKVSDAEYLP
;
A
#
# COMPACT_ATOMS: atom_id res chain seq x y z
N MET A 1 11.37 -21.15 -11.88
CA MET A 1 11.89 -20.16 -10.92
C MET A 1 12.22 -18.88 -11.67
N HIS A 2 11.86 -17.73 -11.14
CA HIS A 2 12.15 -16.44 -11.75
C HIS A 2 12.73 -15.49 -10.70
N VAL A 3 13.72 -14.71 -11.07
CA VAL A 3 14.35 -13.71 -10.19
C VAL A 3 14.14 -12.33 -10.81
N TRP A 4 13.31 -11.51 -10.16
CA TRP A 4 13.19 -10.08 -10.53
C TRP A 4 14.35 -9.34 -9.88
N ARG A 5 15.34 -8.94 -10.66
CA ARG A 5 16.50 -8.23 -10.15
C ARG A 5 16.10 -6.82 -9.73
N ASN A 6 16.59 -6.38 -8.59
CA ASN A 6 16.40 -5.00 -8.16
C ASN A 6 16.99 -4.04 -9.20
N GLY A 7 16.22 -3.02 -9.57
CA GLY A 7 16.63 -2.04 -10.58
C GLY A 7 16.40 -2.47 -12.02
N SER A 8 15.89 -3.68 -12.27
CA SER A 8 15.59 -4.15 -13.63
C SER A 8 14.32 -3.52 -14.23
N GLN A 9 13.51 -2.90 -13.39
CA GLN A 9 12.30 -2.21 -13.82
C GLN A 9 12.39 -0.75 -13.35
N PRO A 10 11.92 0.22 -14.17
CA PRO A 10 11.91 1.62 -13.73
C PRO A 10 10.92 1.84 -12.62
N SER A 11 11.22 2.79 -11.73
CA SER A 11 10.27 3.27 -10.75
C SER A 11 9.06 3.89 -11.44
N ALA A 12 7.88 3.68 -10.89
CA ALA A 12 6.65 4.30 -11.36
C ALA A 12 6.10 5.25 -10.31
N LYS A 13 5.51 6.35 -10.76
CA LYS A 13 4.78 7.26 -9.87
C LYS A 13 3.40 6.66 -9.57
N GLY A 14 2.99 6.70 -8.31
CA GLY A 14 1.61 6.36 -7.93
C GLY A 14 0.63 7.33 -8.61
N PRO A 15 -0.45 6.83 -9.28
CA PRO A 15 -1.41 7.68 -9.97
C PRO A 15 -2.10 8.68 -9.02
N ASP A 16 -2.22 9.92 -9.43
CA ASP A 16 -2.86 10.98 -8.63
C ASP A 16 -4.32 10.69 -8.28
N GLU A 17 -5.00 9.86 -9.07
CA GLU A 17 -6.39 9.46 -8.79
C GLU A 17 -6.51 8.52 -7.59
N HIS A 18 -5.44 7.80 -7.21
CA HIS A 18 -5.44 6.81 -6.13
C HIS A 18 -4.55 7.17 -4.94
N PHE A 19 -3.83 8.27 -5.04
CA PHE A 19 -2.89 8.71 -4.00
C PHE A 19 -2.99 10.22 -3.80
N THR A 20 -2.73 10.66 -2.57
CA THR A 20 -2.48 12.05 -2.24
C THR A 20 -0.99 12.19 -1.92
N GLY A 21 -0.35 13.23 -2.45
CA GLY A 21 1.09 13.43 -2.29
C GLY A 21 1.91 12.59 -3.27
N THR A 22 3.20 12.53 -3.03
CA THR A 22 4.15 11.83 -3.92
C THR A 22 4.40 10.42 -3.42
N VAL A 23 4.12 9.45 -4.28
CA VAL A 23 4.29 8.02 -4.01
C VAL A 23 5.05 7.39 -5.16
N ARG A 24 6.01 6.52 -4.83
CA ARG A 24 6.81 5.76 -5.81
C ARG A 24 6.55 4.28 -5.64
N ILE A 25 6.37 3.58 -6.76
CA ILE A 25 6.14 2.14 -6.80
C ILE A 25 7.32 1.48 -7.52
N ASP A 26 7.96 0.53 -6.85
CA ASP A 26 9.13 -0.17 -7.35
C ASP A 26 8.95 -1.68 -7.29
N GLY A 27 9.67 -2.39 -8.17
CA GLY A 27 9.82 -3.84 -8.12
C GLY A 27 8.53 -4.64 -8.11
N PRO A 28 7.55 -4.35 -9.00
CA PRO A 28 6.33 -5.14 -9.03
C PRO A 28 6.65 -6.59 -9.39
N PHE A 29 5.98 -7.52 -8.71
CA PHE A 29 6.12 -8.95 -8.96
C PHE A 29 4.75 -9.63 -8.94
N ALA A 30 4.65 -10.74 -9.63
CA ALA A 30 3.44 -11.54 -9.64
C ALA A 30 3.80 -13.02 -9.80
N GLY A 31 3.04 -13.89 -9.17
CA GLY A 31 3.13 -15.33 -9.40
C GLY A 31 2.58 -15.71 -10.77
N ASP A 32 2.79 -16.94 -11.15
CA ASP A 32 2.26 -17.53 -12.40
C ASP A 32 1.69 -18.93 -12.13
N GLY A 33 1.31 -19.63 -13.19
CA GLY A 33 0.85 -21.01 -13.08
C GLY A 33 -0.36 -21.19 -12.17
N GLY A 34 -1.28 -20.22 -12.12
CA GLY A 34 -2.46 -20.26 -11.26
C GLY A 34 -2.24 -19.61 -9.89
N ALA A 35 -1.03 -19.21 -9.54
CA ALA A 35 -0.77 -18.43 -8.33
C ALA A 35 -1.39 -17.04 -8.46
N ARG A 36 -1.95 -16.52 -7.36
CA ARG A 36 -2.66 -15.25 -7.37
C ARG A 36 -1.89 -14.13 -6.70
N VAL A 37 -0.78 -14.44 -6.04
CA VAL A 37 0.02 -13.47 -5.29
C VAL A 37 0.72 -12.49 -6.21
N GLY A 38 0.70 -11.24 -5.80
CA GLY A 38 1.49 -10.17 -6.40
C GLY A 38 1.84 -9.12 -5.37
N GLY A 39 2.71 -8.22 -5.72
CA GLY A 39 3.09 -7.16 -4.82
C GLY A 39 4.07 -6.17 -5.43
N ALA A 40 4.45 -5.20 -4.63
CA ALA A 40 5.43 -4.18 -4.99
C ALA A 40 5.94 -3.49 -3.73
N THR A 41 7.06 -2.80 -3.87
CA THR A 41 7.58 -1.90 -2.85
C THR A 41 7.02 -0.51 -3.10
N VAL A 42 6.42 0.09 -2.08
CA VAL A 42 5.78 1.41 -2.20
C VAL A 42 6.41 2.36 -1.20
N THR A 43 6.89 3.50 -1.70
CA THR A 43 7.50 4.55 -0.89
C THR A 43 6.61 5.79 -0.93
N PHE A 44 6.24 6.27 0.26
CA PHE A 44 5.42 7.45 0.46
C PHE A 44 6.28 8.57 1.00
N GLU A 45 6.29 9.73 0.34
CA GLU A 45 6.90 10.93 0.90
C GLU A 45 6.10 11.41 2.12
N PRO A 46 6.67 12.26 2.99
CA PRO A 46 5.94 12.78 4.15
C PRO A 46 4.57 13.34 3.75
N GLY A 47 3.53 12.91 4.45
CA GLY A 47 2.15 13.34 4.19
C GLY A 47 1.44 12.57 3.08
N ALA A 48 2.15 11.80 2.28
CA ALA A 48 1.54 11.03 1.20
C ALA A 48 0.80 9.80 1.73
N ARG A 49 -0.32 9.45 1.07
CA ARG A 49 -1.17 8.32 1.46
C ARG A 49 -1.99 7.82 0.28
N THR A 50 -2.49 6.60 0.41
CA THR A 50 -3.47 6.04 -0.54
C THR A 50 -4.83 6.70 -0.36
N ALA A 51 -5.69 6.56 -1.36
CA ALA A 51 -7.13 6.71 -1.17
C ALA A 51 -7.67 5.59 -0.27
N TRP A 52 -8.90 5.72 0.21
CA TRP A 52 -9.63 4.61 0.80
C TRP A 52 -9.80 3.51 -0.26
N HIS A 53 -9.66 2.26 0.15
CA HIS A 53 -9.79 1.13 -0.79
C HIS A 53 -10.03 -0.19 -0.05
N THR A 54 -10.37 -1.21 -0.83
CA THR A 54 -10.53 -2.59 -0.36
C THR A 54 -9.78 -3.55 -1.27
N HIS A 55 -9.48 -4.73 -0.75
CA HIS A 55 -8.91 -5.85 -1.52
C HIS A 55 -9.82 -7.06 -1.42
N PRO A 56 -10.16 -7.72 -2.53
CA PRO A 56 -11.09 -8.87 -2.49
C PRO A 56 -10.58 -10.04 -1.65
N LEU A 57 -9.27 -10.24 -1.59
CA LEU A 57 -8.64 -11.33 -0.82
C LEU A 57 -7.74 -10.81 0.31
N GLY A 58 -7.90 -9.55 0.69
CA GLY A 58 -7.08 -8.93 1.73
C GLY A 58 -5.70 -8.48 1.24
N GLN A 59 -4.95 -7.90 2.15
CA GLN A 59 -3.61 -7.38 1.85
C GLN A 59 -2.70 -7.53 3.06
N THR A 60 -1.44 -7.88 2.78
CA THR A 60 -0.36 -7.83 3.78
C THR A 60 0.55 -6.67 3.46
N LEU A 61 0.86 -5.85 4.46
CA LEU A 61 1.88 -4.81 4.37
C LEU A 61 3.03 -5.17 5.29
N ILE A 62 4.25 -5.06 4.81
CA ILE A 62 5.47 -5.24 5.61
C ILE A 62 6.23 -3.93 5.56
N VAL A 63 6.30 -3.20 6.67
CA VAL A 63 7.01 -1.92 6.74
C VAL A 63 8.51 -2.19 6.77
N THR A 64 9.26 -1.53 5.89
CA THR A 64 10.70 -1.73 5.76
C THR A 64 11.53 -0.50 6.15
N ALA A 65 10.94 0.71 6.08
CA ALA A 65 11.67 1.94 6.41
C ALA A 65 10.69 3.04 6.83
N GLY A 66 11.17 3.97 7.63
CA GLY A 66 10.47 5.19 7.96
C GLY A 66 9.40 5.04 9.03
N LEU A 67 8.37 5.86 8.93
CA LEU A 67 7.26 5.93 9.88
C LEU A 67 5.98 6.18 9.11
N GLY A 68 5.01 5.30 9.28
CA GLY A 68 3.75 5.38 8.55
C GLY A 68 2.52 5.33 9.43
N ARG A 69 1.39 5.36 8.77
CA ARG A 69 0.06 5.31 9.36
C ARG A 69 -0.84 4.38 8.58
N VAL A 70 -1.75 3.72 9.27
CA VAL A 70 -2.81 2.89 8.69
C VAL A 70 -4.10 3.13 9.46
N GLN A 71 -5.23 3.09 8.77
CA GLN A 71 -6.54 3.22 9.39
C GLN A 71 -7.55 2.36 8.66
N ARG A 72 -8.33 1.59 9.38
CA ARG A 72 -9.57 0.98 8.88
C ARG A 72 -10.74 1.92 9.11
N ALA A 73 -11.73 1.89 8.23
CA ALA A 73 -12.92 2.71 8.39
C ALA A 73 -13.59 2.45 9.74
N GLY A 74 -13.91 3.53 10.44
CA GLY A 74 -14.50 3.46 11.78
C GLY A 74 -13.51 3.19 12.92
N GLY A 75 -12.22 2.99 12.61
CA GLY A 75 -11.19 2.76 13.61
C GLY A 75 -10.29 3.97 13.82
N ALA A 76 -9.36 3.86 14.77
CA ALA A 76 -8.35 4.87 15.00
C ALA A 76 -7.21 4.76 13.98
N VAL A 77 -6.53 5.87 13.73
CA VAL A 77 -5.27 5.87 12.98
C VAL A 77 -4.21 5.21 13.86
N GLU A 78 -3.51 4.23 13.30
CA GLU A 78 -2.43 3.52 13.98
C GLU A 78 -1.10 3.83 13.32
N GLU A 79 -0.07 4.04 14.13
CA GLU A 79 1.30 4.22 13.65
C GLU A 79 1.91 2.86 13.31
N ILE A 80 2.63 2.78 12.20
CA ILE A 80 3.33 1.57 11.76
C ILE A 80 4.80 1.88 11.53
N ARG A 81 5.68 0.94 11.93
CA ARG A 81 7.14 1.09 11.98
C ARG A 81 7.83 -0.07 11.28
N PRO A 82 9.11 0.09 10.91
CA PRO A 82 9.87 -1.00 10.30
C PRO A 82 9.81 -2.29 11.12
N GLY A 83 9.52 -3.39 10.43
CA GLY A 83 9.30 -4.70 11.04
C GLY A 83 7.85 -5.02 11.37
N ASP A 84 6.97 -4.02 11.38
CA ASP A 84 5.54 -4.27 11.57
C ASP A 84 4.95 -4.95 10.34
N VAL A 85 4.05 -5.89 10.59
CA VAL A 85 3.25 -6.56 9.56
C VAL A 85 1.79 -6.22 9.81
N VAL A 86 1.14 -5.66 8.79
CA VAL A 86 -0.27 -5.30 8.85
C VAL A 86 -1.05 -6.28 7.98
N TRP A 87 -2.02 -6.96 8.58
CA TRP A 87 -2.98 -7.76 7.83
C TRP A 87 -4.29 -7.01 7.70
N ILE A 88 -4.72 -6.82 6.47
CA ILE A 88 -5.99 -6.18 6.13
C ILE A 88 -6.91 -7.25 5.56
N ALA A 89 -8.05 -7.43 6.20
CA ALA A 89 -8.98 -8.50 5.84
C ALA A 89 -9.64 -8.24 4.48
N PRO A 90 -10.12 -9.30 3.79
CA PRO A 90 -10.90 -9.14 2.57
C PRO A 90 -12.08 -8.19 2.78
N GLY A 91 -12.23 -7.20 1.86
CA GLY A 91 -13.33 -6.24 1.91
C GLY A 91 -13.21 -5.16 2.98
N GLU A 92 -12.14 -5.14 3.77
CA GLU A 92 -11.94 -4.13 4.81
C GLU A 92 -11.51 -2.81 4.21
N LYS A 93 -12.34 -1.78 4.33
CA LYS A 93 -12.05 -0.43 3.85
C LYS A 93 -10.96 0.21 4.71
N HIS A 94 -9.89 0.65 4.09
CA HIS A 94 -8.71 1.17 4.79
C HIS A 94 -7.91 2.12 3.91
N TRP A 95 -6.94 2.78 4.51
CA TRP A 95 -5.88 3.50 3.82
C TRP A 95 -4.57 3.33 4.59
N HIS A 96 -3.45 3.57 3.91
CA HIS A 96 -2.13 3.62 4.52
C HIS A 96 -1.26 4.66 3.83
N GLY A 97 -0.23 5.11 4.54
CA GLY A 97 0.67 6.14 4.03
C GLY A 97 1.76 6.49 5.02
N ALA A 98 2.51 7.54 4.69
CA ALA A 98 3.57 8.07 5.55
C ALA A 98 3.00 8.90 6.69
N SER A 99 3.81 9.15 7.71
CA SER A 99 3.51 10.15 8.71
C SER A 99 3.68 11.55 8.13
N PRO A 100 3.15 12.61 8.78
CA PRO A 100 3.28 13.97 8.24
C PRO A 100 4.72 14.45 8.11
N GLY A 101 5.62 13.97 8.96
CA GLY A 101 7.00 14.47 9.02
C GLY A 101 8.06 13.47 8.56
N CYS A 102 7.68 12.24 8.19
CA CYS A 102 8.65 11.20 7.85
C CYS A 102 8.11 10.32 6.72
N ALA A 103 8.94 10.03 5.73
CA ALA A 103 8.60 9.09 4.66
C ALA A 103 8.43 7.66 5.23
N MET A 104 7.72 6.82 4.49
CA MET A 104 7.52 5.43 4.86
C MET A 104 7.60 4.55 3.61
N THR A 105 8.24 3.40 3.76
CA THR A 105 8.30 2.38 2.72
C THR A 105 7.75 1.06 3.25
N HIS A 106 6.90 0.41 2.46
CA HIS A 106 6.44 -0.95 2.77
C HIS A 106 6.44 -1.82 1.52
N ILE A 107 6.43 -3.13 1.74
CA ILE A 107 6.12 -4.10 0.70
C ILE A 107 4.62 -4.38 0.83
N ALA A 108 3.88 -4.22 -0.27
CA ALA A 108 2.46 -4.54 -0.34
C ALA A 108 2.29 -5.86 -1.08
N ILE A 109 1.57 -6.80 -0.48
CA ILE A 109 1.33 -8.14 -1.03
C ILE A 109 -0.18 -8.39 -1.01
N ALA A 110 -0.74 -8.78 -2.15
CA ALA A 110 -2.15 -9.09 -2.25
C ALA A 110 -2.38 -10.16 -3.33
N GLU A 111 -3.51 -10.82 -3.26
CA GLU A 111 -3.91 -11.82 -4.25
C GLU A 111 -4.98 -11.25 -5.18
N THR A 112 -4.92 -11.68 -6.45
CA THR A 112 -5.91 -11.31 -7.47
C THR A 112 -7.09 -12.28 -7.42
N LEU A 113 -8.30 -11.75 -7.48
CA LEU A 113 -9.53 -12.53 -7.63
C LEU A 113 -10.26 -12.07 -8.88
N ASP A 114 -10.45 -12.98 -9.83
CA ASP A 114 -11.13 -12.69 -11.11
C ASP A 114 -10.57 -11.44 -11.82
N GLY A 115 -9.25 -11.33 -11.84
CA GLY A 115 -8.54 -10.23 -12.49
C GLY A 115 -8.49 -8.93 -11.70
N LYS A 116 -9.03 -8.90 -10.49
CA LYS A 116 -9.07 -7.70 -9.64
C LYS A 116 -8.28 -7.92 -8.36
N VAL A 117 -7.46 -6.93 -8.00
CA VAL A 117 -6.67 -6.94 -6.76
C VAL A 117 -7.11 -5.85 -5.79
N VAL A 118 -7.74 -4.76 -6.28
CA VAL A 118 -8.10 -3.60 -5.48
C VAL A 118 -9.37 -2.95 -6.01
N ASP A 119 -10.18 -2.40 -5.09
CA ASP A 119 -11.28 -1.50 -5.39
C ASP A 119 -10.97 -0.15 -4.77
N TRP A 120 -10.66 0.83 -5.62
CA TRP A 120 -10.34 2.18 -5.19
C TRP A 120 -11.61 2.98 -4.87
N MET A 121 -11.54 3.77 -3.81
CA MET A 121 -12.63 4.60 -3.30
C MET A 121 -12.19 6.05 -3.20
N GLU A 122 -12.87 6.85 -2.39
CA GLU A 122 -12.59 8.27 -2.22
C GLU A 122 -11.22 8.52 -1.59
N LYS A 123 -10.66 9.68 -1.87
CA LYS A 123 -9.40 10.09 -1.24
C LYS A 123 -9.59 10.36 0.25
N VAL A 124 -8.52 10.18 0.99
CA VAL A 124 -8.46 10.50 2.42
C VAL A 124 -8.24 12.00 2.57
N SER A 125 -9.19 12.68 3.22
CA SER A 125 -9.09 14.11 3.46
C SER A 125 -7.99 14.42 4.48
N ASP A 126 -7.53 15.67 4.50
CA ASP A 126 -6.56 16.12 5.50
C ASP A 126 -7.12 15.96 6.92
N ALA A 127 -8.41 16.21 7.12
CA ALA A 127 -9.07 16.04 8.42
C ALA A 127 -9.06 14.57 8.89
N GLU A 128 -9.23 13.63 7.97
CA GLU A 128 -9.15 12.19 8.27
C GLU A 128 -7.71 11.75 8.53
N TYR A 129 -6.78 12.30 7.76
CA TYR A 129 -5.35 11.94 7.85
C TYR A 129 -4.68 12.53 9.10
N LEU A 130 -5.09 13.72 9.54
CA LEU A 130 -4.52 14.47 10.68
C LEU A 130 -5.54 14.59 11.81
N PRO A 131 -6.08 13.49 12.35
CA PRO A 131 -7.07 13.57 13.42
C PRO A 131 -6.45 13.97 14.76
#